data_ad7b3089246ee843496949c8884b3c0a
#
_entry.id   ad7b3089246ee843496949c8884b3c0a
#
_cell.length_a   1.000
_cell.length_b   1.000
_cell.length_c   1.000
_cell.angle_alpha   90.00
_cell.angle_beta   90.00
_cell.angle_gamma   90.00
#
_symmetry.space_group_name_H-M   'P 1'
#
loop_
_entity.id
_entity.type
_entity.pdbx_description
1 polymer ?
#
loop_
_entity_poly.entity_id
_entity_poly.type
_entity_poly.pdbx_seq_one_letter_code
_entity_poly.pdbx_strand_id
1 'polypeptide(L)'
;RRQRQMCIRDSFMAAKIALEHLTPVVLLTDAYIANGSAAWKLPKMAELPEINPHYATPDMKGRYTPYERDPKTQVRYWAVPGQEGYTHILGGLEKDGHTGAISTEPENHNLMNHLRAEKVQRIEVPDVEVQGDKNDADLLIVGFGGTYGHLYTAMEEMRKKGHKVALAHFEFINPLPANTAEVMMRYPKVVVAEQNLGQFAAYLRAKVDGFVPYTFDQVKGQPFVVSELVSSFEEIMAK
;
A
#
# COMPACT_ATOMS: atom_id res chain seq x y z
N ARG A 1 2.24 17.79 10.28
CA ARG A 1 1.93 18.41 8.96
C ARG A 1 2.00 17.38 7.82
N ARG A 2 3.12 16.65 7.66
CA ARG A 2 3.33 15.72 6.54
C ARG A 2 2.26 14.61 6.48
N GLN A 3 1.93 13.97 7.58
CA GLN A 3 0.95 12.88 7.66
C GLN A 3 -0.45 13.27 7.19
N ARG A 4 -0.92 14.47 7.50
CA ARG A 4 -2.25 14.93 7.10
C ARG A 4 -2.35 15.33 5.63
N GLN A 5 -1.28 15.91 5.10
CA GLN A 5 -1.16 16.16 3.66
C GLN A 5 -1.15 14.83 2.89
N MET A 6 -0.53 13.78 3.47
CA MET A 6 -0.58 12.43 2.95
C MET A 6 -2.01 11.91 2.87
N CYS A 7 -2.81 11.94 3.94
CA CYS A 7 -4.18 11.41 3.93
C CYS A 7 -5.08 12.00 2.84
N ILE A 8 -4.96 13.30 2.54
CA ILE A 8 -5.76 13.93 1.49
C ILE A 8 -5.27 13.50 0.10
N ARG A 9 -3.95 13.45 -0.09
CA ARG A 9 -3.34 12.94 -1.32
C ARG A 9 -3.67 11.45 -1.49
N ASP A 10 -3.66 10.68 -0.42
CA ASP A 10 -3.97 9.25 -0.42
C ASP A 10 -5.41 8.98 -0.83
N SER A 11 -6.37 9.84 -0.43
CA SER A 11 -7.77 9.73 -0.88
C SER A 11 -7.89 9.91 -2.39
N PHE A 12 -7.16 10.87 -2.96
CA PHE A 12 -7.10 11.06 -4.41
C PHE A 12 -6.43 9.86 -5.10
N MET A 13 -5.30 9.40 -4.55
CA MET A 13 -4.57 8.24 -5.09
C MET A 13 -5.38 6.96 -4.99
N ALA A 14 -6.16 6.78 -3.91
CA ALA A 14 -7.07 5.65 -3.78
C ALA A 14 -8.13 5.64 -4.89
N ALA A 15 -8.74 6.80 -5.20
CA ALA A 15 -9.67 6.93 -6.31
C ALA A 15 -8.99 6.66 -7.67
N LYS A 16 -7.79 7.19 -7.88
CA LYS A 16 -6.99 6.95 -9.10
C LYS A 16 -6.72 5.46 -9.29
N ILE A 17 -6.19 4.79 -8.29
CA ILE A 17 -5.88 3.36 -8.34
C ILE A 17 -7.15 2.53 -8.58
N ALA A 18 -8.25 2.85 -7.88
CA ALA A 18 -9.51 2.14 -8.04
C ALA A 18 -10.05 2.22 -9.47
N LEU A 19 -9.98 3.38 -10.09
CA LEU A 19 -10.47 3.61 -11.45
C LEU A 19 -9.54 3.04 -12.52
N GLU A 20 -8.23 3.21 -12.37
CA GLU A 20 -7.25 2.74 -13.35
C GLU A 20 -7.04 1.23 -13.32
N HIS A 21 -7.19 0.61 -12.14
CA HIS A 21 -6.98 -0.84 -11.99
C HIS A 21 -8.28 -1.65 -11.80
N LEU A 22 -9.45 -1.00 -11.86
CA LEU A 22 -10.76 -1.64 -11.65
C LEU A 22 -10.74 -2.59 -10.43
N THR A 23 -10.30 -2.06 -9.29
CA THR A 23 -10.18 -2.81 -8.04
C THR A 23 -10.63 -1.96 -6.86
N PRO A 24 -11.25 -2.54 -5.83
CA PRO A 24 -11.49 -1.82 -4.59
C PRO A 24 -10.17 -1.38 -3.95
N VAL A 25 -10.15 -0.17 -3.40
CA VAL A 25 -9.03 0.36 -2.62
C VAL A 25 -9.52 0.71 -1.22
N VAL A 26 -8.84 0.17 -0.21
CA VAL A 26 -9.14 0.48 1.20
C VAL A 26 -8.11 1.48 1.70
N LEU A 27 -8.58 2.68 2.05
CA LEU A 27 -7.77 3.71 2.69
C LEU A 27 -7.84 3.51 4.20
N LEU A 28 -6.70 3.13 4.80
CA LEU A 28 -6.58 2.95 6.24
C LEU A 28 -6.31 4.30 6.92
N THR A 29 -7.26 4.75 7.73
CA THR A 29 -7.12 5.96 8.55
C THR A 29 -7.24 5.62 10.02
N ASP A 30 -6.63 6.40 10.90
CA ASP A 30 -6.80 6.26 12.33
C ASP A 30 -7.43 7.52 12.97
N ALA A 31 -7.98 7.35 14.18
CA ALA A 31 -8.67 8.43 14.89
C ALA A 31 -7.74 9.60 15.25
N TYR A 32 -6.45 9.35 15.50
CA TYR A 32 -5.48 10.39 15.83
C TYR A 32 -5.29 11.37 14.68
N ILE A 33 -5.15 10.84 13.45
CA ILE A 33 -5.03 11.65 12.24
C ILE A 33 -6.37 12.28 11.85
N ALA A 34 -7.46 11.51 11.89
CA ALA A 34 -8.78 11.96 11.46
C ALA A 34 -9.34 13.09 12.34
N ASN A 35 -9.12 13.05 13.65
CA ASN A 35 -9.59 14.06 14.59
C ASN A 35 -8.63 15.22 14.81
N GLY A 36 -7.41 15.16 14.29
CA GLY A 36 -6.45 16.24 14.40
C GLY A 36 -6.79 17.45 13.49
N SER A 37 -6.13 18.59 13.64
CA SER A 37 -6.20 19.77 12.76
C SER A 37 -4.81 20.22 12.34
N ALA A 38 -4.64 20.58 11.06
CA ALA A 38 -3.39 21.11 10.56
C ALA A 38 -3.65 22.15 9.47
N ALA A 39 -2.82 23.20 9.41
CA ALA A 39 -2.82 24.10 8.27
C ALA A 39 -2.37 23.32 7.02
N TRP A 40 -3.14 23.44 5.95
CA TRP A 40 -2.91 22.75 4.70
C TRP A 40 -3.14 23.69 3.52
N LYS A 41 -2.21 23.67 2.56
CA LYS A 41 -2.36 24.41 1.32
C LYS A 41 -3.12 23.53 0.30
N LEU A 42 -4.23 24.02 -0.19
CA LEU A 42 -4.98 23.32 -1.24
C LEU A 42 -4.08 23.12 -2.48
N PRO A 43 -3.97 21.91 -3.00
CA PRO A 43 -3.26 21.67 -4.24
C PRO A 43 -4.02 22.31 -5.40
N LYS A 44 -3.30 22.77 -6.41
CA LYS A 44 -3.92 23.14 -7.67
C LYS A 44 -4.29 21.88 -8.43
N MET A 45 -5.42 21.90 -9.16
CA MET A 45 -5.84 20.76 -9.99
C MET A 45 -4.74 20.30 -10.96
N ALA A 46 -3.98 21.23 -11.53
CA ALA A 46 -2.87 20.94 -12.42
C ALA A 46 -1.66 20.24 -11.75
N GLU A 47 -1.62 20.22 -10.41
CA GLU A 47 -0.57 19.53 -9.63
C GLU A 47 -0.96 18.08 -9.29
N LEU A 48 -2.22 17.69 -9.53
CA LEU A 48 -2.71 16.34 -9.31
C LEU A 48 -2.43 15.47 -10.54
N PRO A 49 -2.03 14.21 -10.37
CA PRO A 49 -1.85 13.30 -11.48
C PRO A 49 -3.18 13.03 -12.19
N GLU A 50 -3.15 12.89 -13.51
CA GLU A 50 -4.33 12.50 -14.27
C GLU A 50 -4.82 11.12 -13.86
N ILE A 51 -6.14 10.92 -13.98
CA ILE A 51 -6.79 9.61 -13.80
C ILE A 51 -7.16 9.10 -15.18
N ASN A 52 -6.52 8.00 -15.59
CA ASN A 52 -6.65 7.43 -16.93
C ASN A 52 -7.18 5.98 -16.87
N PRO A 53 -8.50 5.76 -16.74
CA PRO A 53 -9.07 4.43 -16.77
C PRO A 53 -8.81 3.73 -18.11
N HIS A 54 -8.67 2.41 -18.10
CA HIS A 54 -8.52 1.60 -19.31
C HIS A 54 -9.84 1.53 -20.09
N TYR A 55 -10.14 2.54 -20.87
CA TYR A 55 -11.32 2.53 -21.73
C TYR A 55 -11.14 1.59 -22.91
N ALA A 56 -12.26 1.00 -23.35
CA ALA A 56 -12.32 0.20 -24.58
C ALA A 56 -11.88 1.04 -25.78
N THR A 57 -11.01 0.47 -26.60
CA THR A 57 -10.41 1.14 -27.74
C THR A 57 -11.29 1.05 -28.99
N PRO A 58 -11.17 1.95 -29.97
CA PRO A 58 -12.01 1.96 -31.16
C PRO A 58 -12.01 0.66 -31.96
N ASP A 59 -10.90 -0.08 -31.97
CA ASP A 59 -10.78 -1.36 -32.64
C ASP A 59 -11.58 -2.50 -31.98
N MET A 60 -12.01 -2.31 -30.73
CA MET A 60 -12.90 -3.23 -30.03
C MET A 60 -14.38 -3.05 -30.42
N LYS A 61 -14.73 -1.99 -31.17
CA LYS A 61 -16.11 -1.75 -31.58
C LYS A 61 -16.68 -2.95 -32.33
N GLY A 62 -17.84 -3.43 -31.89
CA GLY A 62 -18.54 -4.60 -32.49
C GLY A 62 -17.99 -5.96 -32.07
N ARG A 63 -16.79 -6.03 -31.44
CA ARG A 63 -16.19 -7.28 -30.95
C ARG A 63 -15.88 -7.24 -29.44
N TYR A 64 -16.25 -6.17 -28.74
CA TYR A 64 -15.95 -5.97 -27.33
C TYR A 64 -16.44 -7.12 -26.46
N THR A 65 -15.54 -7.64 -25.64
CA THR A 65 -15.85 -8.58 -24.57
C THR A 65 -15.49 -7.98 -23.22
N PRO A 66 -16.42 -8.02 -22.24
CA PRO A 66 -16.23 -7.27 -20.98
C PRO A 66 -15.13 -7.81 -20.07
N TYR A 67 -14.57 -8.99 -20.38
CA TYR A 67 -13.46 -9.61 -19.63
C TYR A 67 -12.14 -9.65 -20.41
N GLU A 68 -12.08 -9.07 -21.60
CA GLU A 68 -10.80 -8.82 -22.26
C GLU A 68 -9.93 -7.92 -21.39
N ARG A 69 -8.67 -8.31 -21.20
CA ARG A 69 -7.72 -7.66 -20.30
C ARG A 69 -6.51 -7.14 -21.04
N ASP A 70 -6.02 -6.03 -20.58
CA ASP A 70 -4.68 -5.57 -20.93
C ASP A 70 -3.64 -6.60 -20.47
N PRO A 71 -2.77 -7.12 -21.35
CA PRO A 71 -1.85 -8.20 -21.01
C PRO A 71 -0.77 -7.78 -20.01
N LYS A 72 -0.44 -6.48 -19.93
CA LYS A 72 0.57 -5.97 -19.01
C LYS A 72 0.02 -5.79 -17.61
N THR A 73 -1.16 -5.18 -17.48
CA THR A 73 -1.74 -4.78 -16.20
C THR A 73 -2.78 -5.77 -15.67
N GLN A 74 -3.32 -6.65 -16.52
CA GLN A 74 -4.47 -7.53 -16.24
C GLN A 74 -5.76 -6.77 -15.94
N VAL A 75 -5.80 -5.47 -16.23
CA VAL A 75 -6.99 -4.64 -16.08
C VAL A 75 -7.91 -4.86 -17.28
N ARG A 76 -9.20 -4.98 -17.01
CA ARG A 76 -10.21 -5.08 -18.07
C ARG A 76 -10.41 -3.72 -18.74
N TYR A 77 -10.71 -3.75 -20.03
CA TYR A 77 -11.12 -2.55 -20.73
C TYR A 77 -12.54 -2.15 -20.34
N TRP A 78 -12.78 -0.86 -20.21
CA TRP A 78 -14.04 -0.31 -19.72
C TRP A 78 -14.83 0.33 -20.85
N ALA A 79 -15.96 -0.28 -21.22
CA ALA A 79 -16.90 0.34 -22.15
C ALA A 79 -17.79 1.35 -21.41
N VAL A 80 -17.91 2.53 -21.96
CA VAL A 80 -18.78 3.58 -21.38
C VAL A 80 -20.24 3.23 -21.68
N PRO A 81 -21.14 3.22 -20.69
CA PRO A 81 -22.56 2.95 -20.92
C PRO A 81 -23.16 3.91 -21.96
N GLY A 82 -23.90 3.35 -22.94
CA GLY A 82 -24.47 4.11 -24.05
C GLY A 82 -23.56 4.26 -25.28
N GLN A 83 -22.30 3.82 -25.21
CA GLN A 83 -21.37 3.86 -26.33
C GLN A 83 -21.79 2.84 -27.41
N GLU A 84 -22.02 3.31 -28.63
CA GLU A 84 -22.48 2.47 -29.76
C GLU A 84 -21.42 1.42 -30.15
N GLY A 85 -21.86 0.14 -30.26
CA GLY A 85 -21.00 -0.97 -30.66
C GLY A 85 -20.22 -1.62 -29.52
N TYR A 86 -20.49 -1.24 -28.26
CA TYR A 86 -19.88 -1.84 -27.06
C TYR A 86 -20.92 -2.49 -26.14
N THR A 87 -22.07 -2.80 -26.69
CA THR A 87 -23.16 -3.45 -25.95
C THR A 87 -22.72 -4.81 -25.41
N HIS A 88 -22.92 -5.06 -24.12
CA HIS A 88 -22.53 -6.30 -23.46
C HIS A 88 -23.43 -6.57 -22.25
N ILE A 89 -23.40 -7.79 -21.76
CA ILE A 89 -24.12 -8.21 -20.56
C ILE A 89 -23.11 -8.49 -19.45
N LEU A 90 -23.31 -7.87 -18.29
CA LEU A 90 -22.63 -8.18 -17.05
C LEU A 90 -23.67 -8.48 -15.99
N GLY A 91 -23.70 -9.71 -15.49
CA GLY A 91 -24.54 -10.11 -14.37
C GLY A 91 -23.74 -10.44 -13.13
N GLY A 92 -24.39 -10.90 -12.05
CA GLY A 92 -23.76 -11.54 -10.90
C GLY A 92 -23.09 -12.86 -11.27
N LEU A 93 -22.59 -13.60 -10.32
CA LEU A 93 -21.87 -14.86 -10.44
C LEU A 93 -20.49 -14.72 -11.10
N GLU A 94 -19.71 -15.80 -11.08
CA GLU A 94 -18.42 -15.84 -11.74
C GLU A 94 -18.56 -15.87 -13.26
N LYS A 95 -17.61 -15.24 -13.92
CA LYS A 95 -17.58 -15.11 -15.37
C LYS A 95 -16.43 -15.90 -15.97
N ASP A 96 -16.64 -16.34 -17.18
CA ASP A 96 -15.56 -16.79 -18.04
C ASP A 96 -14.52 -15.70 -18.23
N GLY A 97 -13.25 -16.09 -18.15
CA GLY A 97 -12.11 -15.18 -18.14
C GLY A 97 -11.90 -14.34 -19.38
N HIS A 98 -12.64 -14.60 -20.47
CA HIS A 98 -12.56 -13.91 -21.75
C HIS A 98 -13.90 -13.30 -22.18
N THR A 99 -14.94 -14.10 -22.21
CA THR A 99 -16.23 -13.73 -22.80
C THR A 99 -17.11 -12.92 -21.83
N GLY A 100 -16.93 -13.12 -20.53
CA GLY A 100 -17.81 -12.55 -19.52
C GLY A 100 -19.15 -13.30 -19.37
N ALA A 101 -19.33 -14.43 -20.03
CA ALA A 101 -20.46 -15.32 -19.80
C ALA A 101 -20.37 -15.97 -18.40
N ILE A 102 -21.50 -16.37 -17.82
CA ILE A 102 -21.50 -17.09 -16.55
C ILE A 102 -20.75 -18.41 -16.74
N SER A 103 -19.86 -18.73 -15.83
CA SER A 103 -19.10 -19.98 -15.81
C SER A 103 -19.09 -20.59 -14.43
N THR A 104 -19.34 -21.90 -14.38
CA THR A 104 -19.23 -22.74 -13.17
C THR A 104 -18.07 -23.73 -13.27
N GLU A 105 -17.25 -23.61 -14.29
CA GLU A 105 -16.12 -24.49 -14.55
C GLU A 105 -15.00 -24.30 -13.51
N PRO A 106 -14.53 -25.38 -12.86
CA PRO A 106 -13.49 -25.30 -11.82
C PRO A 106 -12.18 -24.66 -12.28
N GLU A 107 -11.74 -24.98 -13.49
CA GLU A 107 -10.52 -24.43 -14.08
C GLU A 107 -10.63 -22.92 -14.32
N ASN A 108 -11.81 -22.47 -14.78
CA ASN A 108 -12.07 -21.03 -14.92
C ASN A 108 -12.09 -20.33 -13.54
N HIS A 109 -12.69 -20.97 -12.52
CA HIS A 109 -12.68 -20.43 -11.15
C HIS A 109 -11.24 -20.26 -10.64
N ASN A 110 -10.41 -21.28 -10.81
CA ASN A 110 -8.99 -21.21 -10.43
C ASN A 110 -8.27 -20.09 -11.19
N LEU A 111 -8.41 -20.03 -12.51
CA LEU A 111 -7.85 -18.97 -13.37
C LEU A 111 -8.27 -17.58 -12.90
N MET A 112 -9.56 -17.35 -12.66
CA MET A 112 -10.09 -16.05 -12.28
C MET A 112 -9.58 -15.58 -10.91
N ASN A 113 -9.35 -16.49 -9.96
CA ASN A 113 -8.74 -16.16 -8.69
C ASN A 113 -7.28 -15.70 -8.85
N HIS A 114 -6.50 -16.41 -9.67
CA HIS A 114 -5.12 -16.04 -9.95
C HIS A 114 -5.04 -14.69 -10.69
N LEU A 115 -5.86 -14.45 -11.70
CA LEU A 115 -5.90 -13.19 -12.44
C LEU A 115 -6.25 -12.00 -11.53
N ARG A 116 -7.20 -12.17 -10.59
CA ARG A 116 -7.56 -11.12 -9.64
C ARG A 116 -6.43 -10.81 -8.67
N ALA A 117 -5.75 -11.84 -8.16
CA ALA A 117 -4.60 -11.66 -7.28
C ALA A 117 -3.42 -11.00 -8.01
N GLU A 118 -3.10 -11.50 -9.20
CA GLU A 118 -2.01 -10.99 -10.04
C GLU A 118 -2.24 -9.53 -10.46
N LYS A 119 -3.46 -9.16 -10.85
CA LYS A 119 -3.82 -7.78 -11.16
C LYS A 119 -3.45 -6.81 -10.02
N VAL A 120 -3.74 -7.18 -8.77
CA VAL A 120 -3.39 -6.35 -7.60
C VAL A 120 -1.88 -6.27 -7.43
N GLN A 121 -1.15 -7.37 -7.59
CA GLN A 121 0.31 -7.39 -7.45
C GLN A 121 1.03 -6.60 -8.57
N ARG A 122 0.39 -6.37 -9.70
CA ARG A 122 0.92 -5.57 -10.82
C ARG A 122 0.69 -4.07 -10.67
N ILE A 123 -0.01 -3.62 -9.62
CA ILE A 123 -0.17 -2.19 -9.34
C ILE A 123 1.17 -1.63 -8.90
N GLU A 124 1.72 -0.73 -9.70
CA GLU A 124 2.96 -0.03 -9.36
C GLU A 124 2.70 0.97 -8.24
N VAL A 125 3.40 0.81 -7.12
CA VAL A 125 3.39 1.72 -5.98
C VAL A 125 4.78 2.26 -5.74
N PRO A 126 4.93 3.48 -5.18
CA PRO A 126 6.24 4.06 -4.88
C PRO A 126 7.06 3.16 -3.94
N ASP A 127 8.36 3.17 -4.15
CA ASP A 127 9.32 2.52 -3.25
C ASP A 127 9.23 3.10 -1.83
N VAL A 128 9.46 2.28 -0.83
CA VAL A 128 9.57 2.75 0.55
C VAL A 128 10.87 3.55 0.72
N GLU A 129 10.72 4.81 1.17
CA GLU A 129 11.84 5.68 1.48
C GLU A 129 12.43 5.35 2.86
N VAL A 130 13.74 5.26 2.92
CA VAL A 130 14.47 5.15 4.18
C VAL A 130 15.01 6.52 4.58
N GLN A 131 14.72 6.94 5.81
CA GLN A 131 15.15 8.21 6.42
C GLN A 131 16.19 7.94 7.51
N GLY A 132 16.94 8.97 7.91
CA GLY A 132 18.00 8.84 8.93
C GLY A 132 19.31 8.29 8.37
N ASP A 133 19.96 7.41 9.09
CA ASP A 133 21.28 6.83 8.75
C ASP A 133 21.12 5.66 7.75
N LYS A 134 20.50 5.94 6.61
CA LYS A 134 20.04 4.96 5.64
C LYS A 134 21.08 4.00 5.07
N ASN A 135 22.38 4.32 5.16
CA ASN A 135 23.45 3.51 4.57
C ASN A 135 24.13 2.59 5.58
N ASP A 136 24.13 2.96 6.88
CA ASP A 136 24.94 2.32 7.91
C ASP A 136 24.24 2.24 9.28
N ALA A 137 22.88 2.25 9.28
CA ALA A 137 22.14 2.09 10.50
C ALA A 137 22.31 0.70 11.13
N ASP A 138 22.46 0.69 12.46
CA ASP A 138 22.49 -0.53 13.26
C ASP A 138 21.06 -1.06 13.53
N LEU A 139 20.08 -0.17 13.45
CA LEU A 139 18.65 -0.49 13.63
C LEU A 139 17.79 0.22 12.56
N LEU A 140 16.95 -0.53 11.87
CA LEU A 140 15.85 0.00 11.08
C LEU A 140 14.55 -0.05 11.88
N ILE A 141 13.91 1.11 12.04
CA ILE A 141 12.56 1.22 12.58
C ILE A 141 11.58 1.12 11.40
N VAL A 142 10.58 0.27 11.52
CA VAL A 142 9.52 0.10 10.51
C VAL A 142 8.17 0.44 11.11
N GLY A 143 7.36 1.18 10.39
CA GLY A 143 5.99 1.50 10.77
C GLY A 143 5.11 1.84 9.59
N PHE A 144 3.84 2.06 9.85
CA PHE A 144 2.85 2.48 8.86
C PHE A 144 1.74 3.34 9.51
N GLY A 145 0.92 3.98 8.68
CA GLY A 145 -0.26 4.72 9.13
C GLY A 145 0.07 5.88 10.07
N GLY A 146 -0.70 6.04 11.14
CA GLY A 146 -0.61 7.14 12.10
C GLY A 146 0.66 7.19 12.95
N THR A 147 1.54 6.19 12.85
CA THR A 147 2.75 6.06 13.70
C THR A 147 3.92 6.95 13.27
N TYR A 148 3.90 7.49 12.04
CA TYR A 148 5.04 8.20 11.45
C TYR A 148 5.69 9.26 12.37
N GLY A 149 4.89 10.18 12.90
CA GLY A 149 5.43 11.31 13.67
C GLY A 149 6.17 10.88 14.93
N HIS A 150 5.67 9.85 15.60
CA HIS A 150 6.25 9.32 16.83
C HIS A 150 7.54 8.54 16.54
N LEU A 151 7.52 7.69 15.48
CA LEU A 151 8.69 6.92 15.06
C LEU A 151 9.80 7.83 14.51
N TYR A 152 9.42 8.85 13.74
CA TYR A 152 10.37 9.85 13.26
C TYR A 152 11.03 10.60 14.41
N THR A 153 10.26 11.03 15.41
CA THR A 153 10.81 11.72 16.58
C THR A 153 11.71 10.78 17.39
N ALA A 154 11.31 9.52 17.59
CA ALA A 154 12.14 8.53 18.28
C ALA A 154 13.47 8.31 17.56
N MET A 155 13.45 8.15 16.23
CA MET A 155 14.67 8.05 15.41
C MET A 155 15.58 9.27 15.62
N GLU A 156 15.05 10.48 15.53
CA GLU A 156 15.85 11.70 15.72
C GLU A 156 16.41 11.84 17.14
N GLU A 157 15.66 11.44 18.17
CA GLU A 157 16.17 11.43 19.55
C GLU A 157 17.30 10.42 19.73
N MET A 158 17.19 9.23 19.16
CA MET A 158 18.26 8.23 19.20
C MET A 158 19.51 8.70 18.46
N ARG A 159 19.35 9.34 17.29
CA ARG A 159 20.48 9.91 16.54
C ARG A 159 21.18 11.02 17.30
N LYS A 160 20.45 11.87 18.03
CA LYS A 160 21.05 12.87 18.95
C LYS A 160 21.87 12.24 20.06
N LYS A 161 21.52 11.03 20.50
CA LYS A 161 22.29 10.24 21.48
C LYS A 161 23.51 9.53 20.86
N GLY A 162 23.71 9.62 19.54
CA GLY A 162 24.84 9.02 18.85
C GLY A 162 24.56 7.63 18.26
N HIS A 163 23.32 7.13 18.33
CA HIS A 163 22.94 5.85 17.69
C HIS A 163 22.75 6.03 16.19
N LYS A 164 23.13 5.03 15.41
CA LYS A 164 22.87 4.95 13.97
C LYS A 164 21.54 4.26 13.71
N VAL A 165 20.52 5.03 13.40
CA VAL A 165 19.14 4.56 13.27
C VAL A 165 18.50 5.08 12.00
N ALA A 166 17.76 4.22 11.31
CA ALA A 166 16.98 4.55 10.14
C ALA A 166 15.49 4.26 10.36
N LEU A 167 14.64 4.89 9.55
CA LEU A 167 13.18 4.72 9.57
C LEU A 167 12.69 4.42 8.16
N ALA A 168 11.95 3.33 8.00
CA ALA A 168 11.14 3.00 6.83
C ALA A 168 9.66 3.06 7.21
N HIS A 169 8.91 4.00 6.65
CA HIS A 169 7.49 4.14 6.92
C HIS A 169 6.66 3.83 5.69
N PHE A 170 5.81 2.81 5.78
CA PHE A 170 5.02 2.31 4.66
C PHE A 170 3.74 3.13 4.46
N GLU A 171 3.50 3.56 3.22
CA GLU A 171 2.25 4.16 2.76
C GLU A 171 1.35 3.12 2.10
N PHE A 172 1.93 2.11 1.45
CA PHE A 172 1.23 1.01 0.79
C PHE A 172 1.50 -0.31 1.49
N ILE A 173 0.42 -1.04 1.78
CA ILE A 173 0.47 -2.32 2.48
C ILE A 173 0.24 -3.49 1.52
N ASN A 174 -0.67 -3.33 0.55
CA ASN A 174 -0.93 -4.35 -0.47
C ASN A 174 -1.36 -3.69 -1.79
N PRO A 175 -0.55 -3.79 -2.87
CA PRO A 175 0.76 -4.47 -2.87
C PRO A 175 1.81 -3.74 -2.01
N LEU A 176 2.81 -4.49 -1.56
CA LEU A 176 3.99 -3.89 -0.94
C LEU A 176 4.85 -3.19 -2.01
N PRO A 177 5.59 -2.13 -1.66
CA PRO A 177 6.62 -1.55 -2.51
C PRO A 177 7.63 -2.57 -3.00
N ALA A 178 8.08 -2.43 -4.26
CA ALA A 178 8.96 -3.42 -4.90
C ALA A 178 10.29 -3.62 -4.16
N ASN A 179 10.82 -2.56 -3.54
CA ASN A 179 12.06 -2.58 -2.77
C ASN A 179 11.92 -3.12 -1.32
N THR A 180 10.73 -3.60 -0.91
CA THR A 180 10.48 -4.01 0.47
C THR A 180 11.47 -5.06 0.97
N ALA A 181 11.66 -6.14 0.23
CA ALA A 181 12.56 -7.21 0.65
C ALA A 181 14.01 -6.72 0.79
N GLU A 182 14.48 -5.93 -0.17
CA GLU A 182 15.82 -5.33 -0.13
C GLU A 182 16.00 -4.47 1.12
N VAL A 183 15.05 -3.58 1.41
CA VAL A 183 15.14 -2.69 2.58
C VAL A 183 15.07 -3.47 3.88
N MET A 184 14.17 -4.46 4.00
CA MET A 184 14.03 -5.27 5.22
C MET A 184 15.26 -6.12 5.53
N MET A 185 15.97 -6.60 4.52
CA MET A 185 17.13 -7.48 4.69
C MET A 185 18.48 -6.75 4.71
N ARG A 186 18.49 -5.42 4.52
CA ARG A 186 19.71 -4.61 4.47
C ARG A 186 20.35 -4.39 5.84
N TYR A 187 19.54 -4.30 6.89
CA TYR A 187 19.98 -3.85 8.21
C TYR A 187 20.13 -5.02 9.18
N PRO A 188 21.15 -4.96 10.08
CA PRO A 188 21.43 -6.04 11.01
C PRO A 188 20.29 -6.27 12.01
N LYS A 189 19.55 -5.23 12.36
CA LYS A 189 18.38 -5.29 13.24
C LYS A 189 17.26 -4.49 12.65
N VAL A 190 16.05 -5.06 12.70
CA VAL A 190 14.82 -4.39 12.26
C VAL A 190 13.77 -4.53 13.36
N VAL A 191 13.12 -3.42 13.72
CA VAL A 191 11.97 -3.41 14.62
C VAL A 191 10.75 -2.90 13.91
N VAL A 192 9.66 -3.67 13.93
CA VAL A 192 8.35 -3.22 13.45
C VAL A 192 7.55 -2.70 14.64
N ALA A 193 7.16 -1.43 14.58
CA ALA A 193 6.44 -0.77 15.67
C ALA A 193 5.00 -0.48 15.25
N GLU A 194 4.03 -1.12 15.93
CA GLU A 194 2.63 -1.12 15.55
C GLU A 194 1.68 -0.79 16.70
N GLN A 195 0.60 -0.08 16.39
CA GLN A 195 -0.49 0.16 17.33
C GLN A 195 -1.59 -0.91 17.22
N ASN A 196 -1.17 -2.16 17.11
CA ASN A 196 -2.01 -3.34 17.00
C ASN A 196 -1.27 -4.56 17.60
N LEU A 197 -1.68 -5.78 17.29
CA LEU A 197 -1.11 -7.03 17.81
C LEU A 197 -0.05 -7.66 16.87
N GLY A 198 0.72 -6.86 16.14
CA GLY A 198 1.80 -7.34 15.29
C GLY A 198 1.36 -7.82 13.91
N GLN A 199 0.22 -7.34 13.39
CA GLN A 199 -0.31 -7.80 12.10
C GLN A 199 0.60 -7.44 10.93
N PHE A 200 1.22 -6.27 10.94
CA PHE A 200 2.11 -5.88 9.85
C PHE A 200 3.43 -6.64 9.89
N ALA A 201 4.00 -6.86 11.08
CA ALA A 201 5.18 -7.70 11.25
C ALA A 201 4.92 -9.14 10.76
N ALA A 202 3.75 -9.71 11.10
CA ALA A 202 3.34 -11.02 10.61
C ALA A 202 3.19 -11.05 9.08
N TYR A 203 2.60 -10.00 8.50
CA TYR A 203 2.44 -9.85 7.05
C TYR A 203 3.78 -9.75 6.34
N LEU A 204 4.71 -8.92 6.85
CA LEU A 204 6.06 -8.80 6.29
C LEU A 204 6.82 -10.12 6.34
N ARG A 205 6.73 -10.89 7.44
CA ARG A 205 7.30 -12.25 7.54
C ARG A 205 6.76 -13.19 6.48
N ALA A 206 5.48 -13.09 6.14
CA ALA A 206 4.86 -13.92 5.12
C ALA A 206 5.24 -13.52 3.68
N LYS A 207 5.78 -12.31 3.48
CA LYS A 207 6.12 -11.75 2.16
C LYS A 207 7.61 -11.64 1.88
N VAL A 208 8.45 -11.63 2.93
CA VAL A 208 9.90 -11.50 2.81
C VAL A 208 10.55 -12.75 3.41
N ASP A 209 11.13 -13.57 2.56
CA ASP A 209 11.74 -14.83 2.96
C ASP A 209 12.89 -14.60 3.96
N GLY A 210 12.88 -15.35 5.06
CA GLY A 210 13.91 -15.27 6.10
C GLY A 210 13.85 -14.02 6.99
N PHE A 211 12.86 -13.15 6.81
CA PHE A 211 12.72 -11.95 7.62
C PHE A 211 12.19 -12.23 9.02
N VAL A 212 12.96 -11.90 10.04
CA VAL A 212 12.61 -12.08 11.46
C VAL A 212 12.87 -10.77 12.22
N PRO A 213 11.90 -9.84 12.26
CA PRO A 213 12.06 -8.57 12.98
C PRO A 213 11.86 -8.75 14.50
N TYR A 214 12.38 -7.79 15.25
CA TYR A 214 11.84 -7.44 16.56
C TYR A 214 10.50 -6.74 16.39
N THR A 215 9.66 -6.77 17.42
CA THR A 215 8.36 -6.08 17.40
C THR A 215 8.21 -5.16 18.62
N PHE A 216 7.52 -4.05 18.41
CA PHE A 216 7.02 -3.17 19.45
C PHE A 216 5.53 -2.98 19.23
N ASP A 217 4.73 -3.81 19.90
CA ASP A 217 3.28 -3.88 19.72
C ASP A 217 2.58 -3.22 20.91
N GLN A 218 1.69 -2.26 20.64
CA GLN A 218 1.00 -1.55 21.70
C GLN A 218 -0.46 -1.25 21.34
N VAL A 219 -1.41 -1.77 22.13
CA VAL A 219 -2.85 -1.54 21.94
C VAL A 219 -3.42 -0.80 23.15
N LYS A 220 -3.14 0.49 23.25
CA LYS A 220 -3.58 1.32 24.39
C LYS A 220 -4.69 2.33 24.01
N GLY A 221 -5.07 2.43 22.72
CA GLY A 221 -5.97 3.47 22.25
C GLY A 221 -5.38 4.89 22.35
N GLN A 222 -4.07 5.00 22.48
CA GLN A 222 -3.29 6.24 22.57
C GLN A 222 -2.11 6.18 21.61
N PRO A 223 -1.62 7.34 21.14
CA PRO A 223 -0.38 7.40 20.37
C PRO A 223 0.81 6.84 21.14
N PHE A 224 1.86 6.44 20.43
CA PHE A 224 3.12 6.04 21.05
C PHE A 224 3.73 7.17 21.89
N VAL A 225 4.33 6.82 23.00
CA VAL A 225 5.16 7.71 23.81
C VAL A 225 6.61 7.59 23.31
N VAL A 226 7.21 8.70 22.89
CA VAL A 226 8.54 8.72 22.28
C VAL A 226 9.61 8.15 23.22
N SER A 227 9.56 8.46 24.52
CA SER A 227 10.51 7.91 25.50
C SER A 227 10.40 6.39 25.65
N GLU A 228 9.17 5.82 25.60
CA GLU A 228 8.97 4.36 25.63
C GLU A 228 9.56 3.71 24.37
N LEU A 229 9.37 4.32 23.19
CA LEU A 229 9.97 3.85 21.94
C LEU A 229 11.50 3.85 22.03
N VAL A 230 12.10 4.98 22.44
CA VAL A 230 13.55 5.12 22.54
C VAL A 230 14.14 4.07 23.48
N SER A 231 13.58 3.90 24.70
CA SER A 231 14.05 2.90 25.65
C SER A 231 13.98 1.48 25.08
N SER A 232 12.85 1.12 24.44
CA SER A 232 12.69 -0.21 23.86
C SER A 232 13.66 -0.46 22.70
N PHE A 233 13.89 0.57 21.86
CA PHE A 233 14.81 0.45 20.73
C PHE A 233 16.26 0.35 21.17
N GLU A 234 16.66 1.06 22.23
CA GLU A 234 17.98 0.92 22.87
C GLU A 234 18.18 -0.51 23.44
N GLU A 235 17.16 -1.08 24.08
CA GLU A 235 17.21 -2.47 24.55
C GLU A 235 17.35 -3.48 23.38
N ILE A 236 16.69 -3.23 22.25
CA ILE A 236 16.82 -4.08 21.05
C ILE A 236 18.24 -3.95 20.48
N MET A 237 18.80 -2.75 20.45
CA MET A 237 20.17 -2.54 19.95
C MET A 237 21.22 -3.23 20.83
N ALA A 238 20.97 -3.34 22.12
CA ALA A 238 21.88 -3.99 23.08
C ALA A 238 21.90 -5.53 23.01
N LYS A 239 20.90 -6.17 22.39
CA LYS A 239 20.83 -7.63 22.17
C LYS A 239 21.71 -8.09 21.03
#